data_2bc81982b818a0f3ba73f0b7ba1fd76a
#
_entry.id   2bc81982b818a0f3ba73f0b7ba1fd76a
#
_cell.length_a   1.000
_cell.length_b   1.000
_cell.length_c   1.000
_cell.angle_alpha   90.00
_cell.angle_beta   90.00
_cell.angle_gamma   90.00
#
_symmetry.space_group_name_H-M   'P 1'
#
loop_
_entity.id
_entity.type
_entity.pdbx_description
1 polymer ?
#
loop_
_entity_poly.entity_id
_entity_poly.type
_entity_poly.pdbx_seq_one_letter_code
_entity_poly.pdbx_strand_id
1 'polypeptide(L)'
;MTPANILLLTLNYAPEPVGIGPYSAGLAEALAERGHRVQVIAGKPYYPQWRVYPAFAGSGWQQGEERGVAITRCPHYVPAQPGGLKRILHLASFALTALPIALRAALRDKAQRPQVVMVIAPALLSVLTGWLAARLAGARLWIHVQDFEVEAALATGLLGEQGLPARLARWLEGWVLRRGDRVTTISPQMCAKLRDKGVAAERVREVRNWADARFAADPDGARAIRAEWG
;
A
#
# COMPACT_ATOMS: atom_id res chain seq x y z
N MET A 1 3.15 -22.52 11.22
CA MET A 1 3.45 -22.01 9.86
C MET A 1 4.96 -21.79 9.75
N THR A 2 5.57 -22.10 8.62
CA THR A 2 7.01 -21.87 8.44
C THR A 2 7.28 -20.36 8.33
N PRO A 3 8.25 -19.80 9.07
CA PRO A 3 8.63 -18.40 8.95
C PRO A 3 9.03 -18.04 7.51
N ALA A 4 8.60 -16.89 7.03
CA ALA A 4 8.92 -16.39 5.70
C ALA A 4 9.51 -14.98 5.78
N ASN A 5 10.37 -14.63 4.81
CA ASN A 5 10.83 -13.27 4.61
C ASN A 5 9.82 -12.53 3.72
N ILE A 6 9.23 -11.47 4.25
CA ILE A 6 8.19 -10.68 3.58
C ILE A 6 8.70 -9.26 3.38
N LEU A 7 8.64 -8.78 2.14
CA LEU A 7 8.88 -7.39 1.79
C LEU A 7 7.53 -6.74 1.50
N LEU A 8 7.16 -5.73 2.28
CA LEU A 8 5.91 -4.99 2.11
C LEU A 8 6.21 -3.58 1.60
N LEU A 9 5.66 -3.21 0.44
CA LEU A 9 5.74 -1.87 -0.14
C LEU A 9 4.40 -1.17 0.05
N THR A 10 4.42 0.00 0.66
CA THR A 10 3.22 0.82 0.88
C THR A 10 3.58 2.30 0.93
N LEU A 11 2.80 3.14 0.29
CA LEU A 11 3.02 4.59 0.40
C LEU A 11 2.66 5.10 1.79
N ASN A 12 1.53 4.63 2.34
CA ASN A 12 0.99 5.05 3.62
C ASN A 12 1.23 3.98 4.71
N TYR A 13 1.76 4.40 5.84
CA TYR A 13 2.10 3.54 6.98
C TYR A 13 1.95 4.33 8.30
N ALA A 14 1.93 3.64 9.45
CA ALA A 14 2.00 4.33 10.74
C ALA A 14 3.18 5.33 10.77
N PRO A 15 3.08 6.47 11.46
CA PRO A 15 2.04 6.86 12.41
C PRO A 15 0.85 7.63 11.81
N GLU A 16 0.58 7.48 10.52
CA GLU A 16 -0.61 8.09 9.91
C GLU A 16 -1.88 7.51 10.57
N PRO A 17 -2.77 8.36 11.15
CA PRO A 17 -3.85 7.88 12.01
C PRO A 17 -5.09 7.37 11.25
N VAL A 18 -5.18 7.63 9.95
CA VAL A 18 -6.35 7.34 9.11
C VAL A 18 -5.94 6.81 7.74
N GLY A 19 -6.92 6.35 6.97
CA GLY A 19 -6.70 5.81 5.63
C GLY A 19 -6.02 4.44 5.67
N ILE A 20 -5.09 4.22 4.76
CA ILE A 20 -4.41 2.93 4.55
C ILE A 20 -3.31 2.68 5.59
N GLY A 21 -2.76 3.75 6.19
CA GLY A 21 -1.64 3.68 7.13
C GLY A 21 -1.83 2.68 8.27
N PRO A 22 -2.92 2.77 9.06
CA PRO A 22 -3.19 1.84 10.16
C PRO A 22 -3.32 0.38 9.71
N TYR A 23 -3.95 0.13 8.56
CA TYR A 23 -4.11 -1.24 8.04
C TYR A 23 -2.78 -1.82 7.53
N SER A 24 -1.95 -1.01 6.89
CA SER A 24 -0.62 -1.42 6.45
C SER A 24 0.26 -1.79 7.64
N ALA A 25 0.23 -0.97 8.70
CA ALA A 25 0.99 -1.20 9.92
C ALA A 25 0.49 -2.44 10.68
N GLY A 26 -0.81 -2.51 10.94
CA GLY A 26 -1.40 -3.65 11.65
C GLY A 26 -1.17 -4.98 10.92
N LEU A 27 -1.20 -4.99 9.59
CA LEU A 27 -0.87 -6.19 8.81
C LEU A 27 0.60 -6.59 9.00
N ALA A 28 1.54 -5.64 8.90
CA ALA A 28 2.96 -5.92 9.06
C ALA A 28 3.29 -6.42 10.48
N GLU A 29 2.73 -5.77 11.50
CA GLU A 29 2.85 -6.16 12.91
C GLU A 29 2.29 -7.58 13.14
N ALA A 30 1.07 -7.86 12.68
CA ALA A 30 0.45 -9.17 12.82
C ALA A 30 1.22 -10.29 12.10
N LEU A 31 1.91 -10.00 11.01
CA LEU A 31 2.79 -10.96 10.33
C LEU A 31 4.08 -11.17 11.13
N ALA A 32 4.65 -10.12 11.71
CA ALA A 32 5.84 -10.22 12.57
C ALA A 32 5.53 -11.02 13.84
N GLU A 33 4.40 -10.78 14.51
CA GLU A 33 3.91 -11.54 15.66
C GLU A 33 3.73 -13.03 15.36
N ARG A 34 3.43 -13.40 14.12
CA ARG A 34 3.35 -14.80 13.67
C ARG A 34 4.70 -15.42 13.31
N GLY A 35 5.80 -14.70 13.60
CA GLY A 35 7.17 -15.17 13.40
C GLY A 35 7.73 -14.97 12.00
N HIS A 36 7.05 -14.22 11.13
CA HIS A 36 7.61 -13.85 9.82
C HIS A 36 8.63 -12.71 9.99
N ARG A 37 9.66 -12.69 9.13
CA ARG A 37 10.58 -11.56 9.01
C ARG A 37 10.00 -10.53 8.06
N VAL A 38 9.49 -9.43 8.61
CA VAL A 38 8.83 -8.39 7.83
C VAL A 38 9.75 -7.19 7.66
N GLN A 39 9.99 -6.81 6.42
CA GLN A 39 10.61 -5.55 6.05
C GLN A 39 9.60 -4.69 5.32
N VAL A 40 9.40 -3.46 5.78
CA VAL A 40 8.50 -2.48 5.17
C VAL A 40 9.31 -1.41 4.45
N ILE A 41 8.91 -1.10 3.23
CA ILE A 41 9.34 0.09 2.48
C ILE A 41 8.11 1.00 2.41
N ALA A 42 8.15 2.12 3.12
CA ALA A 42 7.04 3.06 3.22
C ALA A 42 7.44 4.46 2.76
N GLY A 43 6.46 5.29 2.39
CA GLY A 43 6.65 6.72 2.28
C GLY A 43 6.90 7.36 3.65
N LYS A 44 7.45 8.57 3.66
CA LYS A 44 7.46 9.39 4.88
C LYS A 44 6.01 9.77 5.21
N PRO A 45 5.57 9.70 6.47
CA PRO A 45 4.19 10.04 6.84
C PRO A 45 3.83 11.47 6.45
N TYR A 46 2.67 11.64 5.81
CA TYR A 46 2.19 12.95 5.31
C TYR A 46 0.67 13.10 5.38
N TYR A 47 -0.05 11.99 5.46
CA TYR A 47 -1.51 11.98 5.39
C TYR A 47 -2.15 12.04 6.80
N PRO A 48 -3.28 12.77 7.02
CA PRO A 48 -4.12 13.43 6.02
C PRO A 48 -3.72 14.87 5.66
N GLN A 49 -2.69 15.46 6.29
CA GLN A 49 -2.35 16.88 6.18
C GLN A 49 -1.69 17.27 4.85
N TRP A 50 -1.33 16.31 3.99
CA TRP A 50 -0.54 16.51 2.76
C TRP A 50 0.75 17.30 3.02
N ARG A 51 1.37 17.01 4.15
CA ARG A 51 2.64 17.59 4.59
C ARG A 51 3.42 16.53 5.38
N VAL A 52 4.69 16.33 5.02
CA VAL A 52 5.56 15.42 5.76
C VAL A 52 5.60 15.82 7.23
N TYR A 53 5.39 14.85 8.12
CA TYR A 53 5.40 15.09 9.56
C TYR A 53 6.78 15.57 10.03
N PRO A 54 6.84 16.55 10.95
CA PRO A 54 8.11 17.15 11.39
C PRO A 54 9.18 16.13 11.82
N ALA A 55 8.77 15.07 12.54
CA ALA A 55 9.67 14.00 12.99
C ALA A 55 10.31 13.21 11.83
N PHE A 56 9.74 13.27 10.63
CA PHE A 56 10.22 12.59 9.43
C PHE A 56 10.77 13.58 8.36
N ALA A 57 10.93 14.85 8.72
CA ALA A 57 11.51 15.85 7.83
C ALA A 57 12.96 15.48 7.46
N GLY A 58 13.45 16.08 6.36
CA GLY A 58 14.77 15.78 5.80
C GLY A 58 14.69 15.07 4.44
N SER A 59 15.79 15.09 3.70
CA SER A 59 15.81 14.66 2.28
C SER A 59 16.14 13.17 2.08
N GLY A 60 16.73 12.49 3.08
CA GLY A 60 17.22 11.12 2.94
C GLY A 60 16.19 10.03 3.30
N TRP A 61 16.60 8.79 3.09
CA TRP A 61 15.93 7.62 3.62
C TRP A 61 16.14 7.54 5.14
N GLN A 62 15.10 7.09 5.86
CA GLN A 62 15.17 6.85 7.29
C GLN A 62 14.90 5.37 7.56
N GLN A 63 15.75 4.75 8.38
CA GLN A 63 15.61 3.35 8.76
C GLN A 63 15.31 3.26 10.24
N GLY A 64 14.49 2.30 10.62
CA GLY A 64 14.12 2.04 12.01
C GLY A 64 13.46 0.68 12.15
N GLU A 65 13.11 0.37 13.39
CA GLU A 65 12.33 -0.82 13.73
C GLU A 65 11.16 -0.38 14.62
N GLU A 66 9.97 -0.82 14.28
CA GLU A 66 8.75 -0.54 15.03
C GLU A 66 8.00 -1.86 15.24
N ARG A 67 7.77 -2.26 16.50
CA ARG A 67 7.03 -3.48 16.88
C ARG A 67 7.47 -4.74 16.14
N GLY A 68 8.79 -4.96 16.07
CA GLY A 68 9.37 -6.14 15.41
C GLY A 68 9.38 -6.09 13.87
N VAL A 69 9.05 -4.94 13.28
CA VAL A 69 9.04 -4.70 11.84
C VAL A 69 10.18 -3.76 11.47
N ALA A 70 11.07 -4.20 10.59
CA ALA A 70 12.12 -3.33 10.03
C ALA A 70 11.52 -2.40 8.97
N ILE A 71 11.68 -1.08 9.13
CA ILE A 71 11.07 -0.07 8.27
C ILE A 71 12.13 0.78 7.58
N THR A 72 11.96 1.00 6.29
CA THR A 72 12.68 2.02 5.52
C THR A 72 11.69 3.03 4.97
N ARG A 73 11.78 4.28 5.42
CA ARG A 73 10.95 5.38 4.95
C ARG A 73 11.64 6.12 3.81
N CYS A 74 10.99 6.14 2.67
CA CYS A 74 11.50 6.72 1.44
C CYS A 74 11.10 8.19 1.33
N PRO A 75 12.02 9.09 0.98
CA PRO A 75 11.67 10.47 0.63
C PRO A 75 10.82 10.44 -0.64
N HIS A 76 9.81 11.30 -0.70
CA HIS A 76 8.96 11.45 -1.87
C HIS A 76 8.36 12.84 -1.94
N TYR A 77 7.91 13.25 -3.11
CA TYR A 77 7.25 14.53 -3.31
C TYR A 77 5.85 14.51 -2.69
N VAL A 78 5.57 15.44 -1.79
CA VAL A 78 4.25 15.63 -1.18
C VAL A 78 3.70 16.99 -1.61
N PRO A 79 2.69 17.06 -2.50
CA PRO A 79 2.09 18.30 -2.93
C PRO A 79 1.17 18.87 -1.84
N ALA A 80 1.25 20.17 -1.57
CA ALA A 80 0.33 20.84 -0.63
C ALA A 80 -1.14 20.80 -1.12
N GLN A 81 -1.33 20.74 -2.43
CA GLN A 81 -2.63 20.62 -3.08
C GLN A 81 -2.55 19.43 -4.06
N PRO A 82 -3.05 18.24 -3.68
CA PRO A 82 -3.01 17.06 -4.52
C PRO A 82 -4.03 17.18 -5.66
N GLY A 83 -3.54 17.03 -6.89
CA GLY A 83 -4.41 17.04 -8.08
C GLY A 83 -3.60 16.75 -9.34
N GLY A 84 -4.23 16.16 -10.34
CA GLY A 84 -3.68 15.96 -11.67
C GLY A 84 -2.24 15.43 -11.68
N LEU A 85 -1.38 16.11 -12.41
CA LEU A 85 0.04 15.75 -12.58
C LEU A 85 0.80 15.71 -11.24
N LYS A 86 0.47 16.57 -10.28
CA LYS A 86 1.12 16.57 -8.96
C LYS A 86 0.91 15.26 -8.21
N ARG A 87 -0.27 14.63 -8.34
CA ARG A 87 -0.54 13.33 -7.76
C ARG A 87 0.26 12.21 -8.45
N ILE A 88 0.38 12.27 -9.77
CA ILE A 88 1.22 11.32 -10.52
C ILE A 88 2.69 11.45 -10.08
N LEU A 89 3.20 12.68 -9.97
CA LEU A 89 4.57 12.94 -9.49
C LEU A 89 4.79 12.44 -8.05
N HIS A 90 3.79 12.62 -7.18
CA HIS A 90 3.81 12.10 -5.82
C HIS A 90 4.00 10.58 -5.81
N LEU A 91 3.17 9.84 -6.54
CA LEU A 91 3.24 8.38 -6.63
C LEU A 91 4.52 7.89 -7.32
N ALA A 92 4.92 8.55 -8.41
CA ALA A 92 6.12 8.22 -9.15
C ALA A 92 7.38 8.44 -8.31
N SER A 93 7.46 9.54 -7.56
CA SER A 93 8.60 9.83 -6.70
C SER A 93 8.78 8.79 -5.61
N PHE A 94 7.68 8.30 -5.00
CA PHE A 94 7.76 7.19 -4.06
C PHE A 94 8.24 5.90 -4.73
N ALA A 95 7.66 5.52 -5.87
CA ALA A 95 8.06 4.31 -6.59
C ALA A 95 9.55 4.33 -6.94
N LEU A 96 10.07 5.49 -7.40
CA LEU A 96 11.47 5.68 -7.76
C LEU A 96 12.41 5.60 -6.54
N THR A 97 12.04 6.22 -5.42
CA THR A 97 12.89 6.19 -4.21
C THR A 97 12.78 4.86 -3.45
N ALA A 98 11.68 4.13 -3.58
CA ALA A 98 11.53 2.78 -3.05
C ALA A 98 12.29 1.73 -3.88
N LEU A 99 12.50 1.96 -5.19
CA LEU A 99 13.12 1.01 -6.10
C LEU A 99 14.51 0.53 -5.64
N PRO A 100 15.50 1.39 -5.34
CA PRO A 100 16.83 0.93 -4.92
C PRO A 100 16.78 0.10 -3.64
N ILE A 101 15.88 0.40 -2.71
CA ILE A 101 15.71 -0.35 -1.47
C ILE A 101 15.09 -1.73 -1.74
N ALA A 102 14.08 -1.78 -2.60
CA ALA A 102 13.43 -3.03 -3.01
C ALA A 102 14.40 -3.95 -3.78
N LEU A 103 15.21 -3.40 -4.68
CA LEU A 103 16.24 -4.15 -5.41
C LEU A 103 17.32 -4.67 -4.47
N ARG A 104 17.78 -3.84 -3.53
CA ARG A 104 18.76 -4.27 -2.51
C ARG A 104 18.21 -5.42 -1.67
N ALA A 105 16.94 -5.40 -1.29
CA ALA A 105 16.30 -6.49 -0.56
C ALA A 105 16.21 -7.77 -1.41
N ALA A 106 15.87 -7.63 -2.70
CA ALA A 106 15.74 -8.75 -3.64
C ALA A 106 17.07 -9.45 -3.96
N LEU A 107 18.17 -8.70 -3.93
CA LEU A 107 19.53 -9.19 -4.26
C LEU A 107 20.32 -9.69 -3.04
N ARG A 108 19.70 -9.78 -1.87
CA ARG A 108 20.31 -10.38 -0.68
C ARG A 108 20.55 -11.89 -0.88
N ASP A 109 21.34 -12.45 0.02
CA ASP A 109 21.56 -13.89 0.07
C ASP A 109 20.24 -14.66 0.15
N LYS A 110 20.22 -15.90 -0.38
CA LYS A 110 19.03 -16.73 -0.48
C LYS A 110 18.26 -16.89 0.85
N ALA A 111 18.97 -16.88 1.98
CA ALA A 111 18.36 -16.98 3.32
C ALA A 111 17.67 -15.69 3.79
N GLN A 112 18.00 -14.54 3.21
CA GLN A 112 17.54 -13.22 3.64
C GLN A 112 16.62 -12.54 2.62
N ARG A 113 16.67 -12.94 1.35
CA ARG A 113 15.82 -12.33 0.31
C ARG A 113 14.34 -12.64 0.54
N PRO A 114 13.44 -11.76 0.11
CA PRO A 114 12.01 -11.97 0.28
C PRO A 114 11.53 -13.21 -0.50
N GLN A 115 10.64 -13.97 0.11
CA GLN A 115 9.87 -15.05 -0.51
C GLN A 115 8.50 -14.55 -0.97
N VAL A 116 8.02 -13.48 -0.35
CA VAL A 116 6.81 -12.76 -0.72
C VAL A 116 7.12 -11.27 -0.80
N VAL A 117 6.76 -10.66 -1.91
CA VAL A 117 6.72 -9.20 -2.07
C VAL A 117 5.26 -8.80 -2.10
N MET A 118 4.84 -8.05 -1.10
CA MET A 118 3.48 -7.53 -1.01
C MET A 118 3.48 -6.04 -1.32
N VAL A 119 2.58 -5.60 -2.19
CA VAL A 119 2.41 -4.18 -2.53
C VAL A 119 1.00 -3.76 -2.19
N ILE A 120 0.86 -2.69 -1.41
CA ILE A 120 -0.42 -2.08 -1.07
C ILE A 120 -0.67 -0.92 -2.03
N ALA A 121 -1.68 -1.08 -2.89
CA ALA A 121 -2.18 -0.02 -3.75
C ALA A 121 -3.19 0.86 -2.98
N PRO A 122 -3.19 2.18 -3.20
CA PRO A 122 -3.32 2.81 -4.51
C PRO A 122 -2.03 3.17 -5.24
N ALA A 123 -0.87 3.08 -4.71
CA ALA A 123 0.35 3.44 -5.45
C ALA A 123 0.66 2.44 -6.60
N LEU A 124 -0.15 2.45 -7.68
CA LEU A 124 -0.05 1.52 -8.81
C LEU A 124 1.37 1.46 -9.41
N LEU A 125 2.07 2.60 -9.47
CA LEU A 125 3.46 2.65 -9.93
C LEU A 125 4.41 1.85 -9.01
N SER A 126 4.11 1.76 -7.71
CA SER A 126 4.88 0.94 -6.77
C SER A 126 4.74 -0.56 -7.03
N VAL A 127 3.65 -0.99 -7.70
CA VAL A 127 3.50 -2.39 -8.10
C VAL A 127 4.57 -2.79 -9.11
N LEU A 128 5.01 -1.88 -9.98
CA LEU A 128 6.12 -2.13 -10.90
C LEU A 128 7.43 -2.34 -10.14
N THR A 129 7.67 -1.52 -9.11
CA THR A 129 8.83 -1.69 -8.20
C THR A 129 8.77 -3.04 -7.49
N GLY A 130 7.63 -3.40 -6.91
CA GLY A 130 7.42 -4.69 -6.24
C GLY A 130 7.51 -5.87 -7.18
N TRP A 131 6.96 -5.76 -8.38
CA TRP A 131 7.06 -6.80 -9.41
C TRP A 131 8.50 -7.08 -9.82
N LEU A 132 9.29 -6.02 -10.06
CA LEU A 132 10.70 -6.19 -10.40
C LEU A 132 11.48 -6.84 -9.25
N ALA A 133 11.27 -6.39 -8.01
CA ALA A 133 11.90 -6.99 -6.84
C ALA A 133 11.49 -8.47 -6.67
N ALA A 134 10.21 -8.81 -6.85
CA ALA A 134 9.72 -10.18 -6.78
C ALA A 134 10.37 -11.07 -7.85
N ARG A 135 10.47 -10.58 -9.08
CA ARG A 135 11.13 -11.30 -10.19
C ARG A 135 12.60 -11.60 -9.89
N LEU A 136 13.34 -10.62 -9.41
CA LEU A 136 14.77 -10.77 -9.07
C LEU A 136 15.00 -11.68 -7.87
N ALA A 137 14.13 -11.61 -6.86
CA ALA A 137 14.22 -12.47 -5.68
C ALA A 137 13.72 -13.90 -5.94
N GLY A 138 12.99 -14.16 -7.03
CA GLY A 138 12.23 -15.40 -7.21
C GLY A 138 11.07 -15.53 -6.22
N ALA A 139 10.53 -14.39 -5.77
CA ALA A 139 9.46 -14.28 -4.79
C ALA A 139 8.08 -14.28 -5.45
N ARG A 140 7.04 -14.61 -4.67
CA ARG A 140 5.65 -14.40 -5.05
C ARG A 140 5.26 -12.93 -4.91
N LEU A 141 4.55 -12.39 -5.91
CA LEU A 141 4.01 -11.03 -5.87
C LEU A 141 2.57 -11.08 -5.36
N TRP A 142 2.31 -10.39 -4.26
CA TRP A 142 0.97 -10.17 -3.71
C TRP A 142 0.60 -8.70 -3.83
N ILE A 143 -0.47 -8.40 -4.56
CA ILE A 143 -0.99 -7.04 -4.69
C ILE A 143 -2.25 -6.94 -3.81
N HIS A 144 -2.28 -5.99 -2.88
CA HIS A 144 -3.46 -5.69 -2.08
C HIS A 144 -4.02 -4.32 -2.48
N VAL A 145 -5.21 -4.33 -3.07
CA VAL A 145 -5.86 -3.14 -3.62
C VAL A 145 -6.85 -2.60 -2.59
N GLN A 146 -6.51 -1.46 -2.02
CA GLN A 146 -7.38 -0.72 -1.10
C GLN A 146 -8.27 0.28 -1.85
N ASP A 147 -7.79 0.77 -3.01
CA ASP A 147 -8.54 1.70 -3.86
C ASP A 147 -8.07 1.57 -5.33
N PHE A 148 -8.95 1.93 -6.27
CA PHE A 148 -8.66 1.97 -7.70
C PHE A 148 -8.33 3.39 -8.14
N GLU A 149 -7.03 3.69 -8.29
CA GLU A 149 -6.54 5.05 -8.61
C GLU A 149 -7.04 5.57 -9.95
N VAL A 150 -7.09 4.73 -10.97
CA VAL A 150 -7.54 5.13 -12.30
C VAL A 150 -9.04 5.48 -12.27
N GLU A 151 -9.85 4.71 -11.56
CA GLU A 151 -11.28 5.01 -11.41
C GLU A 151 -11.49 6.30 -10.62
N ALA A 152 -10.75 6.49 -9.52
CA ALA A 152 -10.81 7.73 -8.74
C ALA A 152 -10.38 8.95 -9.57
N ALA A 153 -9.33 8.82 -10.39
CA ALA A 153 -8.87 9.88 -11.29
C ALA A 153 -9.89 10.24 -12.39
N LEU A 154 -10.61 9.24 -12.91
CA LEU A 154 -11.70 9.43 -13.87
C LEU A 154 -12.91 10.11 -13.20
N ALA A 155 -13.34 9.59 -12.04
CA ALA A 155 -14.49 10.10 -11.31
C ALA A 155 -14.31 11.55 -10.83
N THR A 156 -13.06 11.96 -10.54
CA THR A 156 -12.74 13.34 -10.14
C THR A 156 -12.43 14.28 -11.31
N GLY A 157 -12.56 13.81 -12.55
CA GLY A 157 -12.25 14.61 -13.75
C GLY A 157 -10.76 14.90 -13.97
N LEU A 158 -9.86 14.29 -13.18
CA LEU A 158 -8.41 14.43 -13.33
C LEU A 158 -7.89 13.79 -14.64
N LEU A 159 -8.57 12.75 -15.09
CA LEU A 159 -8.45 12.18 -16.41
C LEU A 159 -9.82 12.30 -17.09
N GLY A 160 -9.89 12.83 -18.29
CA GLY A 160 -11.14 12.81 -19.06
C GLY A 160 -11.65 11.38 -19.19
N GLU A 161 -12.96 11.16 -19.05
CA GLU A 161 -13.55 9.82 -19.08
C GLU A 161 -13.30 9.06 -20.39
N GLN A 162 -13.12 9.82 -21.47
CA GLN A 162 -12.90 9.31 -22.81
C GLN A 162 -11.57 9.82 -23.38
N GLY A 163 -11.00 9.07 -24.32
CA GLY A 163 -9.78 9.44 -25.01
C GLY A 163 -8.60 8.50 -24.75
N LEU A 164 -7.51 8.77 -25.45
CA LEU A 164 -6.30 7.93 -25.40
C LEU A 164 -5.67 7.83 -24.00
N PRO A 165 -5.56 8.93 -23.21
CA PRO A 165 -4.98 8.85 -21.85
C PRO A 165 -5.77 7.93 -20.90
N ALA A 166 -7.10 8.01 -20.91
CA ALA A 166 -7.94 7.16 -20.09
C ALA A 166 -7.85 5.67 -20.48
N ARG A 167 -7.81 5.40 -21.79
CA ARG A 167 -7.64 4.03 -22.31
C ARG A 167 -6.27 3.45 -21.91
N LEU A 168 -5.22 4.24 -22.03
CA LEU A 168 -3.87 3.84 -21.65
C LEU A 168 -3.77 3.59 -20.13
N ALA A 169 -4.35 4.47 -19.31
CA ALA A 169 -4.37 4.30 -17.86
C ALA A 169 -5.10 3.01 -17.44
N ARG A 170 -6.29 2.72 -18.00
CA ARG A 170 -7.03 1.47 -17.73
C ARG A 170 -6.25 0.23 -18.20
N TRP A 171 -5.63 0.32 -19.38
CA TRP A 171 -4.82 -0.78 -19.90
C TRP A 171 -3.61 -1.05 -19.01
N LEU A 172 -2.89 -0.01 -18.58
CA LEU A 172 -1.74 -0.12 -17.69
C LEU A 172 -2.15 -0.69 -16.32
N GLU A 173 -3.24 -0.20 -15.74
CA GLU A 173 -3.77 -0.72 -14.49
C GLU A 173 -4.09 -2.22 -14.60
N GLY A 174 -4.86 -2.63 -15.61
CA GLY A 174 -5.15 -4.05 -15.82
C GLY A 174 -3.89 -4.88 -16.10
N TRP A 175 -2.95 -4.34 -16.87
CA TRP A 175 -1.68 -5.02 -17.13
C TRP A 175 -0.87 -5.25 -15.86
N VAL A 176 -0.76 -4.24 -14.99
CA VAL A 176 -0.05 -4.31 -13.71
C VAL A 176 -0.74 -5.31 -12.76
N LEU A 177 -2.05 -5.21 -12.59
CA LEU A 177 -2.82 -6.08 -11.68
C LEU A 177 -2.70 -7.57 -12.07
N ARG A 178 -2.67 -7.88 -13.36
CA ARG A 178 -2.49 -9.26 -13.84
C ARG A 178 -1.10 -9.87 -13.54
N ARG A 179 -0.13 -9.06 -13.09
CA ARG A 179 1.22 -9.53 -12.69
C ARG A 179 1.24 -10.19 -11.32
N GLY A 180 0.24 -9.94 -10.46
CA GLY A 180 0.16 -10.52 -9.13
C GLY A 180 -0.09 -12.03 -9.16
N ASP A 181 0.69 -12.79 -8.38
CA ASP A 181 0.39 -14.20 -8.09
C ASP A 181 -0.84 -14.32 -7.19
N ARG A 182 -1.08 -13.31 -6.36
CA ARG A 182 -2.30 -13.07 -5.59
C ARG A 182 -2.68 -11.60 -5.71
N VAL A 183 -3.97 -11.34 -5.86
CA VAL A 183 -4.53 -9.99 -5.85
C VAL A 183 -5.68 -9.99 -4.88
N THR A 184 -5.58 -9.18 -3.84
CA THR A 184 -6.60 -9.08 -2.80
C THR A 184 -7.17 -7.68 -2.75
N THR A 185 -8.40 -7.57 -2.27
CA THR A 185 -9.09 -6.31 -2.07
C THR A 185 -10.11 -6.42 -0.94
N ILE A 186 -10.72 -5.30 -0.57
CA ILE A 186 -11.43 -5.14 0.69
C ILE A 186 -12.95 -5.43 0.62
N SER A 187 -13.50 -5.67 -0.56
CA SER A 187 -14.95 -5.94 -0.70
C SER A 187 -15.26 -6.88 -1.87
N PRO A 188 -16.45 -7.54 -1.84
CA PRO A 188 -16.92 -8.38 -2.95
C PRO A 188 -17.03 -7.62 -4.28
N GLN A 189 -17.49 -6.37 -4.23
CA GLN A 189 -17.63 -5.51 -5.41
C GLN A 189 -16.28 -5.20 -6.03
N MET A 190 -15.27 -4.91 -5.21
CA MET A 190 -13.90 -4.71 -5.68
C MET A 190 -13.28 -6.00 -6.21
N CYS A 191 -13.64 -7.17 -5.65
CA CYS A 191 -13.25 -8.46 -6.23
C CYS A 191 -13.83 -8.67 -7.63
N ALA A 192 -15.10 -8.30 -7.86
CA ALA A 192 -15.71 -8.33 -9.19
C ALA A 192 -14.94 -7.42 -10.16
N LYS A 193 -14.66 -6.18 -9.78
CA LYS A 193 -13.88 -5.23 -10.58
C LYS A 193 -12.48 -5.74 -10.93
N LEU A 194 -11.80 -6.43 -10.03
CA LEU A 194 -10.49 -7.05 -10.34
C LEU A 194 -10.61 -8.10 -11.45
N ARG A 195 -11.69 -8.90 -11.44
CA ARG A 195 -11.97 -9.89 -12.50
C ARG A 195 -12.28 -9.18 -13.83
N ASP A 196 -13.08 -8.11 -13.80
CA ASP A 196 -13.40 -7.29 -14.99
C ASP A 196 -12.13 -6.66 -15.59
N LYS A 197 -11.12 -6.34 -14.77
CA LYS A 197 -9.79 -5.87 -15.20
C LYS A 197 -8.89 -7.02 -15.70
N GLY A 198 -9.40 -8.25 -15.77
CA GLY A 198 -8.73 -9.41 -16.32
C GLY A 198 -7.81 -10.16 -15.34
N VAL A 199 -7.96 -9.95 -14.04
CA VAL A 199 -7.28 -10.79 -13.04
C VAL A 199 -8.01 -12.13 -12.94
N ALA A 200 -7.27 -13.23 -13.06
CA ALA A 200 -7.84 -14.58 -13.00
C ALA A 200 -8.53 -14.84 -11.65
N ALA A 201 -9.74 -15.41 -11.69
CA ALA A 201 -10.61 -15.54 -10.51
C ALA A 201 -9.97 -16.31 -9.34
N GLU A 202 -9.15 -17.31 -9.66
CA GLU A 202 -8.42 -18.11 -8.67
C GLU A 202 -7.31 -17.34 -7.94
N ARG A 203 -6.88 -16.19 -8.49
CA ARG A 203 -5.90 -15.30 -7.87
C ARG A 203 -6.54 -14.22 -7.00
N VAL A 204 -7.84 -13.94 -7.20
CA VAL A 204 -8.55 -12.89 -6.48
C VAL A 204 -9.07 -13.44 -5.15
N ARG A 205 -8.83 -12.69 -4.05
CA ARG A 205 -9.39 -12.98 -2.72
C ARG A 205 -9.83 -11.68 -2.05
N GLU A 206 -10.85 -11.79 -1.22
CA GLU A 206 -11.29 -10.72 -0.35
C GLU A 206 -10.49 -10.78 0.96
N VAL A 207 -9.94 -9.63 1.36
CA VAL A 207 -9.31 -9.39 2.67
C VAL A 207 -9.81 -8.04 3.14
N ARG A 208 -10.81 -8.05 4.01
CA ARG A 208 -11.45 -6.82 4.51
C ARG A 208 -10.54 -6.05 5.44
N ASN A 209 -10.73 -4.76 5.49
CA ASN A 209 -10.23 -3.94 6.58
C ASN A 209 -10.93 -4.36 7.89
N TRP A 210 -10.25 -4.25 8.98
CA TRP A 210 -10.71 -4.68 10.31
C TRP A 210 -10.83 -3.50 11.26
N ALA A 211 -11.70 -3.64 12.25
CA ALA A 211 -11.71 -2.74 13.40
C ALA A 211 -10.57 -3.13 14.34
N ASP A 212 -9.90 -2.14 14.93
CA ASP A 212 -8.93 -2.39 15.98
C ASP A 212 -9.66 -2.90 17.22
N ALA A 213 -9.30 -4.09 17.71
CA ALA A 213 -9.90 -4.69 18.91
C ALA A 213 -9.71 -3.84 20.18
N ARG A 214 -8.77 -2.88 20.16
CA ARG A 214 -8.59 -1.91 21.25
C ARG A 214 -9.75 -0.92 21.36
N PHE A 215 -10.53 -0.72 20.29
CA PHE A 215 -11.78 0.04 20.31
C PHE A 215 -12.93 -0.89 20.75
N ALA A 216 -12.89 -1.33 22.00
CA ALA A 216 -14.02 -2.03 22.59
C ALA A 216 -15.23 -1.08 22.67
N ALA A 217 -16.42 -1.62 22.44
CA ALA A 217 -17.64 -0.85 22.62
C ALA A 217 -17.73 -0.39 24.08
N ASP A 218 -17.87 0.91 24.30
CA ASP A 218 -18.21 1.51 25.60
C ASP A 218 -19.70 1.90 25.60
N PRO A 219 -20.59 1.01 26.09
CA PRO A 219 -22.03 1.27 26.10
C PRO A 219 -22.44 2.45 26.99
N ASP A 220 -21.63 2.73 28.04
CA ASP A 220 -21.92 3.83 28.98
C ASP A 220 -21.50 5.16 28.37
N GLY A 221 -20.33 5.25 27.78
CA GLY A 221 -19.88 6.41 27.01
C GLY A 221 -20.81 6.69 25.82
N ALA A 222 -21.25 5.67 25.12
CA ALA A 222 -22.21 5.83 24.02
C ALA A 222 -23.57 6.38 24.50
N ARG A 223 -24.04 6.01 25.68
CA ARG A 223 -25.26 6.58 26.30
C ARG A 223 -25.07 8.04 26.69
N ALA A 224 -23.93 8.38 27.29
CA ALA A 224 -23.60 9.75 27.65
C ALA A 224 -23.58 10.67 26.43
N ILE A 225 -22.90 10.27 25.32
CA ILE A 225 -22.86 11.04 24.07
C ILE A 225 -24.26 11.20 23.45
N ARG A 226 -25.09 10.16 23.46
CA ARG A 226 -26.47 10.27 22.97
C ARG A 226 -27.31 11.22 23.79
N ALA A 227 -27.14 11.24 25.11
CA ALA A 227 -27.83 12.18 25.99
C ALA A 227 -27.40 13.64 25.79
N GLU A 228 -26.13 13.85 25.40
CA GLU A 228 -25.58 15.18 25.11
C GLU A 228 -26.07 15.72 23.73
N TRP A 229 -26.27 14.84 22.74
CA TRP A 229 -26.63 15.23 21.38
C TRP A 229 -28.13 15.22 21.11
N GLY A 230 -28.95 14.70 22.01
CA GLY A 230 -30.42 14.65 21.88
C GLY A 230 -30.91 13.40 21.16
#